data_e8b562ecde3b24f24cca21d2bd3745f1
#
_entry.id   e8b562ecde3b24f24cca21d2bd3745f1
#
_cell.length_a   1.000
_cell.length_b   1.000
_cell.length_c   1.000
_cell.angle_alpha   90.00
_cell.angle_beta   90.00
_cell.angle_gamma   90.00
#
_symmetry.space_group_name_H-M   'P 1'
#
loop_
_entity.id
_entity.type
_entity.pdbx_description
1 polymer ?
#
loop_
_entity_poly.entity_id
_entity_poly.type
_entity_poly.pdbx_seq_one_letter_code
_entity_poly.pdbx_strand_id
1 'polypeptide(L)'
;HPGILHMYIHALEMSPTPESALKAADQLFELCPDVGHLQHMPAHIYVICGQYEDAIRVSRKAITADDQYVDFAGRYNFYTTSRCHDLHMMMYASMFAGQFEPAIQAARTLTATLSADLLAVERPHMAVTLEGYHSTFMHVLVRFGKWQEIIDSPLPDDPVLYCVSTAMCHYARSVAHSALGQIDAASQERDLFREARKQVPESRLFFNNNADDILAIADAMMMGELEYRKENYEIAFNHLETAVRLDDNLYYTEPWAWMHPPRHALGALLLEQGHVEKAERVYRADLGLDKNLARPLQHPNNVWSLHGYLECLQRTDQHGKSKEVQNTLNSALAQTGQKITSSCYCRRTG
;
A
#
# COMPACT_ATOMS: atom_id res chain seq x y z
N HIS A 1 15.58 0.26 28.04
CA HIS A 1 16.70 0.29 27.10
C HIS A 1 16.17 0.26 25.66
N PRO A 2 16.56 1.20 24.79
CA PRO A 2 15.95 1.33 23.45
C PRO A 2 16.06 0.04 22.61
N GLY A 3 17.21 -0.62 22.60
CA GLY A 3 17.40 -1.88 21.86
C GLY A 3 16.48 -3.02 22.33
N ILE A 4 16.10 -3.08 23.61
CA ILE A 4 15.14 -4.09 24.09
C ILE A 4 13.74 -3.76 23.60
N LEU A 5 13.34 -2.50 23.64
CA LEU A 5 12.03 -2.05 23.15
C LEU A 5 11.91 -2.28 21.63
N HIS A 6 12.97 -1.96 20.89
CA HIS A 6 13.07 -2.24 19.45
C HIS A 6 12.86 -3.72 19.13
N MET A 7 13.60 -4.62 19.75
CA MET A 7 13.44 -6.08 19.53
C MET A 7 12.08 -6.60 20.00
N TYR A 8 11.50 -6.01 21.03
CA TYR A 8 10.17 -6.39 21.52
C TYR A 8 9.07 -6.02 20.54
N ILE A 9 9.20 -4.86 19.86
CA ILE A 9 8.30 -4.44 18.77
C ILE A 9 8.34 -5.47 17.65
N HIS A 10 9.53 -5.77 17.10
CA HIS A 10 9.68 -6.77 16.03
C HIS A 10 9.16 -8.15 16.41
N ALA A 11 9.37 -8.58 17.66
CA ALA A 11 8.88 -9.88 18.13
C ALA A 11 7.36 -9.97 18.17
N LEU A 12 6.65 -8.85 18.33
CA LEU A 12 5.19 -8.81 18.49
C LEU A 12 4.43 -8.36 17.25
N GLU A 13 5.04 -7.69 16.29
CA GLU A 13 4.32 -7.20 15.10
C GLU A 13 3.65 -8.31 14.28
N MET A 14 4.26 -9.49 14.18
CA MET A 14 3.66 -10.66 13.53
C MET A 14 2.84 -11.53 14.49
N SER A 15 2.74 -11.18 15.76
CA SER A 15 2.02 -11.97 16.76
C SER A 15 0.50 -11.84 16.61
N PRO A 16 -0.29 -12.75 17.23
CA PRO A 16 -1.73 -12.59 17.29
C PRO A 16 -2.20 -11.38 18.12
N THR A 17 -1.31 -10.77 18.93
CA THR A 17 -1.62 -9.70 19.88
C THR A 17 -0.59 -8.55 19.80
N PRO A 18 -0.42 -7.90 18.64
CA PRO A 18 0.55 -6.81 18.47
C PRO A 18 0.27 -5.62 19.40
N GLU A 19 -0.99 -5.46 19.84
CA GLU A 19 -1.41 -4.44 20.80
C GLU A 19 -0.62 -4.49 22.12
N SER A 20 -0.06 -5.65 22.46
CA SER A 20 0.81 -5.82 23.65
C SER A 20 2.10 -5.00 23.57
N ALA A 21 2.52 -4.62 22.36
CA ALA A 21 3.70 -3.79 22.15
C ALA A 21 3.43 -2.28 22.14
N LEU A 22 2.18 -1.81 22.19
CA LEU A 22 1.85 -0.37 22.13
C LEU A 22 2.60 0.44 23.19
N LYS A 23 2.61 -0.03 24.43
CA LYS A 23 3.35 0.65 25.51
C LYS A 23 4.86 0.73 25.23
N ALA A 24 5.44 -0.30 24.63
CA ALA A 24 6.86 -0.31 24.27
C ALA A 24 7.15 0.65 23.11
N ALA A 25 6.23 0.71 22.14
CA ALA A 25 6.27 1.65 21.03
C ALA A 25 6.25 3.11 21.52
N ASP A 26 5.29 3.46 22.40
CA ASP A 26 5.18 4.79 23.01
C ASP A 26 6.46 5.17 23.76
N GLN A 27 7.02 4.25 24.54
CA GLN A 27 8.25 4.47 25.30
C GLN A 27 9.48 4.65 24.42
N LEU A 28 9.57 3.91 23.30
CA LEU A 28 10.74 3.97 22.42
C LEU A 28 10.82 5.31 21.68
N PHE A 29 9.69 5.87 21.28
CA PHE A 29 9.60 7.09 20.49
C PHE A 29 10.35 8.29 21.10
N GLU A 30 10.40 8.40 22.42
CA GLU A 30 11.01 9.54 23.12
C GLU A 30 12.46 9.31 23.53
N LEU A 31 12.97 8.07 23.41
CA LEU A 31 14.28 7.71 23.97
C LEU A 31 15.48 8.14 23.13
N CYS A 32 15.35 8.15 21.81
CA CYS A 32 16.46 8.42 20.89
C CYS A 32 15.99 9.31 19.73
N PRO A 33 15.77 10.61 19.95
CA PRO A 33 15.13 11.51 18.98
C PRO A 33 15.96 11.72 17.69
N ASP A 34 17.27 11.53 17.73
CA ASP A 34 18.19 11.75 16.61
C ASP A 34 18.50 10.45 15.83
N VAL A 35 17.82 9.35 16.17
CA VAL A 35 18.03 8.04 15.51
C VAL A 35 16.78 7.68 14.72
N GLY A 36 16.78 7.94 13.41
CA GLY A 36 15.63 7.77 12.51
C GLY A 36 14.97 6.41 12.66
N HIS A 37 15.74 5.33 12.57
CA HIS A 37 15.20 3.97 12.72
C HIS A 37 14.48 3.73 14.06
N LEU A 38 14.99 4.25 15.19
CA LEU A 38 14.32 4.09 16.50
C LEU A 38 13.08 4.98 16.63
N GLN A 39 13.06 6.13 15.97
CA GLN A 39 11.86 6.98 15.87
C GLN A 39 10.77 6.33 15.02
N HIS A 40 11.15 5.58 13.98
CA HIS A 40 10.25 4.88 13.08
C HIS A 40 9.62 3.62 13.70
N MET A 41 10.35 2.89 14.55
CA MET A 41 9.91 1.59 15.10
C MET A 41 8.49 1.53 15.67
N PRO A 42 7.99 2.55 16.37
CA PRO A 42 6.59 2.57 16.82
C PRO A 42 5.57 2.44 15.71
N ALA A 43 5.89 2.92 14.48
CA ALA A 43 4.98 2.85 13.35
C ALA A 43 4.61 1.42 12.96
N HIS A 44 5.50 0.44 13.15
CA HIS A 44 5.24 -0.98 12.91
C HIS A 44 4.00 -1.47 13.67
N ILE A 45 3.93 -1.13 14.96
CA ILE A 45 2.80 -1.52 15.81
C ILE A 45 1.58 -0.65 15.54
N TYR A 46 1.76 0.65 15.34
CA TYR A 46 0.64 1.56 15.10
C TYR A 46 -0.13 1.21 13.83
N VAL A 47 0.54 0.87 12.70
CA VAL A 47 -0.16 0.49 11.47
C VAL A 47 -0.96 -0.79 11.63
N ILE A 48 -0.40 -1.82 12.30
CA ILE A 48 -1.09 -3.09 12.54
C ILE A 48 -2.27 -2.92 13.51
N CYS A 49 -2.17 -1.96 14.45
CA CYS A 49 -3.25 -1.62 15.37
C CYS A 49 -4.26 -0.61 14.80
N GLY A 50 -4.08 -0.13 13.56
CA GLY A 50 -4.97 0.84 12.93
C GLY A 50 -4.87 2.25 13.49
N GLN A 51 -3.73 2.60 14.09
CA GLN A 51 -3.39 3.93 14.61
C GLN A 51 -2.54 4.70 13.57
N TYR A 52 -3.12 4.92 12.39
CA TYR A 52 -2.40 5.46 11.22
C TYR A 52 -1.87 6.87 11.45
N GLU A 53 -2.58 7.72 12.18
CA GLU A 53 -2.13 9.08 12.51
C GLU A 53 -0.85 9.07 13.36
N ASP A 54 -0.79 8.18 14.33
CA ASP A 54 0.41 8.02 15.16
C ASP A 54 1.58 7.48 14.32
N ALA A 55 1.31 6.53 13.43
CA ALA A 55 2.33 6.04 12.49
C ALA A 55 2.87 7.15 11.57
N ILE A 56 2.00 8.00 11.01
CA ILE A 56 2.38 9.17 10.20
C ILE A 56 3.23 10.14 11.04
N ARG A 57 2.82 10.41 12.27
CA ARG A 57 3.52 11.33 13.17
C ARG A 57 4.94 10.88 13.49
N VAL A 58 5.13 9.60 13.84
CA VAL A 58 6.45 9.07 14.20
C VAL A 58 7.33 8.91 12.95
N SER A 59 6.79 8.48 11.81
CA SER A 59 7.52 8.38 10.54
C SER A 59 8.03 9.75 10.08
N ARG A 60 7.25 10.82 10.25
CA ARG A 60 7.72 12.19 9.95
C ARG A 60 8.92 12.58 10.78
N LYS A 61 8.97 12.20 12.07
CA LYS A 61 10.15 12.43 12.95
C LYS A 61 11.34 11.60 12.51
N ALA A 62 11.12 10.34 12.15
CA ALA A 62 12.18 9.47 11.64
C ALA A 62 12.81 10.05 10.37
N ILE A 63 12.01 10.45 9.38
CA ILE A 63 12.48 11.06 8.12
C ILE A 63 13.30 12.33 8.40
N THR A 64 12.89 13.15 9.39
CA THR A 64 13.67 14.34 9.77
C THR A 64 15.06 13.98 10.31
N ALA A 65 15.16 12.93 11.14
CA ALA A 65 16.44 12.44 11.64
C ALA A 65 17.28 11.81 10.52
N ASP A 66 16.65 11.10 9.60
CA ASP A 66 17.31 10.51 8.42
C ASP A 66 17.91 11.59 7.50
N ASP A 67 17.16 12.67 7.27
CA ASP A 67 17.65 13.79 6.45
C ASP A 67 18.91 14.40 7.05
N GLN A 68 18.97 14.59 8.38
CA GLN A 68 20.17 15.06 9.06
C GLN A 68 21.35 14.08 8.89
N TYR A 69 21.09 12.77 8.96
CA TYR A 69 22.15 11.77 8.75
C TYR A 69 22.63 11.75 7.30
N VAL A 70 21.73 11.88 6.32
CA VAL A 70 22.09 11.96 4.89
C VAL A 70 22.92 13.20 4.60
N ASP A 71 22.60 14.34 5.21
CA ASP A 71 23.40 15.57 5.09
C ASP A 71 24.83 15.38 5.64
N PHE A 72 24.99 14.59 6.68
CA PHE A 72 26.29 14.28 7.29
C PHE A 72 27.08 13.20 6.54
N ALA A 73 26.43 12.06 6.21
CA ALA A 73 27.10 10.84 5.72
C ALA A 73 26.94 10.61 4.21
N GLY A 74 26.10 11.42 3.54
CA GLY A 74 25.71 11.20 2.15
C GLY A 74 24.74 10.03 1.98
N ARG A 75 24.33 9.78 0.73
CA ARG A 75 23.30 8.78 0.38
C ARG A 75 23.86 7.46 -0.16
N TYR A 76 25.15 7.38 -0.52
CA TYR A 76 25.77 6.21 -1.12
C TYR A 76 26.24 5.19 -0.08
N ASN A 77 25.36 4.82 0.86
CA ASN A 77 25.65 3.87 1.90
C ASN A 77 24.40 3.05 2.26
N PHE A 78 24.58 2.01 3.07
CA PHE A 78 23.52 1.08 3.45
C PHE A 78 22.34 1.77 4.18
N TYR A 79 22.57 2.88 4.87
CA TYR A 79 21.52 3.59 5.61
C TYR A 79 20.41 4.13 4.71
N THR A 80 20.68 4.34 3.42
CA THR A 80 19.64 4.71 2.44
C THR A 80 18.49 3.71 2.41
N THR A 81 18.75 2.42 2.68
CA THR A 81 17.69 1.41 2.79
C THR A 81 16.73 1.72 3.94
N SER A 82 17.26 2.10 5.12
CA SER A 82 16.43 2.50 6.28
C SER A 82 15.58 3.72 5.95
N ARG A 83 16.19 4.74 5.34
CA ARG A 83 15.46 5.94 4.91
C ARG A 83 14.35 5.65 3.91
N CYS A 84 14.58 4.77 2.94
CA CYS A 84 13.54 4.33 2.01
C CYS A 84 12.40 3.59 2.72
N HIS A 85 12.74 2.77 3.71
CA HIS A 85 11.78 2.06 4.54
C HIS A 85 10.92 3.02 5.37
N ASP A 86 11.50 4.05 5.98
CA ASP A 86 10.77 5.04 6.77
C ASP A 86 9.82 5.88 5.91
N LEU A 87 10.26 6.28 4.71
CA LEU A 87 9.40 6.93 3.71
C LEU A 87 8.26 6.02 3.23
N HIS A 88 8.54 4.73 3.02
CA HIS A 88 7.55 3.75 2.61
C HIS A 88 6.48 3.53 3.71
N MET A 89 6.89 3.44 4.98
CA MET A 89 5.96 3.32 6.11
C MET A 89 5.06 4.56 6.23
N MET A 90 5.62 5.77 6.07
CA MET A 90 4.82 7.00 6.06
C MET A 90 3.78 6.99 4.93
N MET A 91 4.19 6.56 3.74
CA MET A 91 3.34 6.40 2.56
C MET A 91 2.18 5.43 2.83
N TYR A 92 2.52 4.24 3.35
CA TYR A 92 1.57 3.19 3.69
C TYR A 92 0.53 3.66 4.70
N ALA A 93 0.98 4.20 5.85
CA ALA A 93 0.08 4.72 6.88
C ALA A 93 -0.84 5.83 6.34
N SER A 94 -0.30 6.75 5.54
CA SER A 94 -1.07 7.84 4.93
C SER A 94 -2.11 7.32 3.93
N MET A 95 -1.80 6.28 3.17
CA MET A 95 -2.76 5.64 2.26
C MET A 95 -3.94 5.04 3.02
N PHE A 96 -3.70 4.34 4.15
CA PHE A 96 -4.77 3.77 4.99
C PHE A 96 -5.56 4.82 5.77
N ALA A 97 -4.92 5.92 6.15
CA ALA A 97 -5.61 7.08 6.72
C ALA A 97 -6.40 7.90 5.69
N GLY A 98 -6.25 7.61 4.39
CA GLY A 98 -6.90 8.39 3.32
C GLY A 98 -6.29 9.77 3.11
N GLN A 99 -5.05 10.00 3.50
CA GLN A 99 -4.34 11.29 3.40
C GLN A 99 -3.44 11.32 2.16
N PHE A 100 -3.92 11.97 1.09
CA PHE A 100 -3.19 12.04 -0.18
C PHE A 100 -1.88 12.83 -0.06
N GLU A 101 -1.91 14.04 0.51
CA GLU A 101 -0.74 14.93 0.53
C GLU A 101 0.47 14.32 1.25
N PRO A 102 0.38 13.76 2.47
CA PRO A 102 1.50 13.08 3.08
C PRO A 102 1.99 11.86 2.29
N ALA A 103 1.06 11.08 1.70
CA ALA A 103 1.41 9.91 0.91
C ALA A 103 2.20 10.28 -0.35
N ILE A 104 1.70 11.25 -1.13
CA ILE A 104 2.36 11.64 -2.38
C ILE A 104 3.68 12.38 -2.15
N GLN A 105 3.79 13.13 -1.06
CA GLN A 105 5.03 13.81 -0.69
C GLN A 105 6.12 12.78 -0.32
N ALA A 106 5.79 11.77 0.49
CA ALA A 106 6.70 10.69 0.83
C ALA A 106 7.11 9.92 -0.43
N ALA A 107 6.17 9.62 -1.33
CA ALA A 107 6.44 8.95 -2.61
C ALA A 107 7.39 9.75 -3.51
N ARG A 108 7.19 11.06 -3.65
CA ARG A 108 8.07 11.94 -4.42
C ARG A 108 9.48 12.02 -3.83
N THR A 109 9.59 12.12 -2.51
CA THR A 109 10.88 12.13 -1.82
C THR A 109 11.61 10.81 -2.02
N LEU A 110 10.92 9.69 -1.92
CA LEU A 110 11.47 8.36 -2.14
C LEU A 110 11.94 8.18 -3.59
N THR A 111 11.13 8.55 -4.57
CA THR A 111 11.50 8.49 -6.00
C THR A 111 12.74 9.36 -6.28
N ALA A 112 12.82 10.58 -5.73
CA ALA A 112 13.96 11.46 -5.88
C ALA A 112 15.24 10.92 -5.20
N THR A 113 15.09 10.14 -4.13
CA THR A 113 16.21 9.46 -3.45
C THR A 113 16.80 8.35 -4.34
N LEU A 114 15.96 7.62 -5.06
CA LEU A 114 16.33 6.44 -5.85
C LEU A 114 16.73 6.81 -7.29
N SER A 115 17.69 7.72 -7.41
CA SER A 115 18.25 8.15 -8.70
C SER A 115 19.07 7.05 -9.37
N ALA A 116 19.24 7.16 -10.68
CA ALA A 116 19.96 6.15 -11.48
C ALA A 116 21.40 5.92 -10.99
N ASP A 117 22.10 6.98 -10.60
CA ASP A 117 23.46 6.89 -10.06
C ASP A 117 23.53 6.13 -8.72
N LEU A 118 22.51 6.26 -7.85
CA LEU A 118 22.41 5.47 -6.64
C LEU A 118 22.11 3.99 -6.94
N LEU A 119 21.13 3.72 -7.79
CA LEU A 119 20.73 2.36 -8.15
C LEU A 119 21.81 1.62 -8.94
N ALA A 120 22.67 2.33 -9.67
CA ALA A 120 23.82 1.74 -10.37
C ALA A 120 24.95 1.28 -9.45
N VAL A 121 24.91 1.57 -8.14
CA VAL A 121 25.90 1.08 -7.18
C VAL A 121 25.77 -0.43 -7.01
N GLU A 122 26.86 -1.16 -7.33
CA GLU A 122 26.87 -2.63 -7.27
C GLU A 122 27.22 -3.20 -5.90
N ARG A 123 27.87 -2.42 -5.03
CA ARG A 123 28.28 -2.87 -3.69
C ARG A 123 27.99 -1.80 -2.62
N PRO A 124 26.94 -1.98 -1.81
CA PRO A 124 25.91 -3.05 -1.88
C PRO A 124 25.09 -2.97 -3.17
N HIS A 125 24.41 -4.07 -3.54
CA HIS A 125 23.57 -4.13 -4.76
C HIS A 125 22.28 -3.29 -4.59
N MET A 126 22.38 -1.99 -4.82
CA MET A 126 21.29 -1.04 -4.56
C MET A 126 20.05 -1.33 -5.42
N ALA A 127 20.20 -1.55 -6.71
CA ALA A 127 19.06 -1.82 -7.59
C ALA A 127 18.31 -3.10 -7.23
N VAL A 128 19.00 -4.15 -6.78
CA VAL A 128 18.36 -5.43 -6.40
C VAL A 128 17.33 -5.23 -5.28
N THR A 129 17.63 -4.38 -4.30
CA THR A 129 16.84 -4.21 -3.08
C THR A 129 16.01 -2.94 -3.05
N LEU A 130 16.38 -1.90 -3.79
CA LEU A 130 15.77 -0.57 -3.67
C LEU A 130 14.90 -0.16 -4.85
N GLU A 131 15.10 -0.75 -6.04
CA GLU A 131 14.34 -0.33 -7.23
C GLU A 131 12.84 -0.58 -7.06
N GLY A 132 12.45 -1.66 -6.37
CA GLY A 132 11.06 -1.93 -6.03
C GLY A 132 10.37 -0.77 -5.28
N TYR A 133 11.09 -0.08 -4.39
CA TYR A 133 10.55 1.10 -3.69
C TYR A 133 10.17 2.23 -4.66
N HIS A 134 10.91 2.43 -5.75
CA HIS A 134 10.60 3.47 -6.74
C HIS A 134 9.21 3.26 -7.36
N SER A 135 8.79 2.02 -7.55
CA SER A 135 7.48 1.68 -8.12
C SER A 135 6.28 2.03 -7.22
N THR A 136 6.51 2.24 -5.92
CA THR A 136 5.45 2.51 -4.94
C THR A 136 4.73 3.85 -5.17
N PHE A 137 5.35 4.78 -5.89
CA PHE A 137 4.72 6.02 -6.35
C PHE A 137 3.40 5.74 -7.11
N MET A 138 3.37 4.72 -7.97
CA MET A 138 2.18 4.34 -8.71
C MET A 138 1.07 3.78 -7.79
N HIS A 139 1.43 3.08 -6.70
CA HIS A 139 0.45 2.62 -5.71
C HIS A 139 -0.32 3.79 -5.08
N VAL A 140 0.37 4.90 -4.75
CA VAL A 140 -0.28 6.09 -4.21
C VAL A 140 -1.26 6.68 -5.22
N LEU A 141 -0.85 6.86 -6.46
CA LEU A 141 -1.73 7.43 -7.49
C LEU A 141 -2.97 6.56 -7.76
N VAL A 142 -2.78 5.24 -7.84
CA VAL A 142 -3.90 4.28 -8.00
C VAL A 142 -4.84 4.35 -6.79
N ARG A 143 -4.30 4.32 -5.57
CA ARG A 143 -5.10 4.38 -4.33
C ARG A 143 -6.03 5.59 -4.31
N PHE A 144 -5.54 6.74 -4.76
CA PHE A 144 -6.29 8.00 -4.72
C PHE A 144 -7.00 8.36 -6.04
N GLY A 145 -7.05 7.43 -7.00
CA GLY A 145 -7.79 7.60 -8.25
C GLY A 145 -7.26 8.72 -9.14
N LYS A 146 -5.95 8.99 -9.11
CA LYS A 146 -5.30 10.04 -9.88
C LYS A 146 -5.06 9.61 -11.32
N TRP A 147 -6.15 9.19 -12.00
CA TRP A 147 -6.10 8.51 -13.28
C TRP A 147 -5.39 9.30 -14.37
N GLN A 148 -5.67 10.59 -14.51
CA GLN A 148 -5.02 11.41 -15.52
C GLN A 148 -3.53 11.61 -15.20
N GLU A 149 -3.18 11.82 -13.92
CA GLU A 149 -1.79 11.94 -13.48
C GLU A 149 -0.99 10.67 -13.75
N ILE A 150 -1.61 9.48 -13.59
CA ILE A 150 -0.99 8.19 -13.96
C ILE A 150 -0.70 8.13 -15.47
N ILE A 151 -1.69 8.48 -16.29
CA ILE A 151 -1.56 8.43 -17.76
C ILE A 151 -0.48 9.39 -18.26
N ASP A 152 -0.40 10.58 -17.66
CA ASP A 152 0.55 11.62 -18.04
C ASP A 152 1.94 11.42 -17.43
N SER A 153 2.10 10.55 -16.43
CA SER A 153 3.39 10.27 -15.81
C SER A 153 4.35 9.64 -16.84
N PRO A 154 5.59 10.15 -16.97
CA PRO A 154 6.57 9.54 -17.88
C PRO A 154 6.96 8.14 -17.41
N LEU A 155 7.35 7.29 -18.34
CA LEU A 155 8.06 6.04 -18.03
C LEU A 155 9.49 6.37 -17.57
N PRO A 156 10.13 5.50 -16.77
CA PRO A 156 11.55 5.64 -16.47
C PRO A 156 12.41 5.65 -17.74
N ASP A 157 13.43 6.53 -17.77
CA ASP A 157 14.33 6.68 -18.92
C ASP A 157 15.18 5.41 -19.18
N ASP A 158 15.50 4.65 -18.13
CA ASP A 158 16.24 3.39 -18.21
C ASP A 158 15.34 2.22 -17.75
N PRO A 159 14.62 1.57 -18.68
CA PRO A 159 13.73 0.46 -18.35
C PRO A 159 14.45 -0.83 -17.92
N VAL A 160 15.76 -0.93 -18.10
CA VAL A 160 16.57 -2.06 -17.60
C VAL A 160 16.90 -1.87 -16.13
N LEU A 161 17.32 -0.67 -15.75
CA LEU A 161 17.60 -0.32 -14.37
C LEU A 161 16.33 -0.28 -13.53
N TYR A 162 15.27 0.37 -14.03
CA TYR A 162 13.96 0.53 -13.39
C TYR A 162 12.93 -0.47 -13.94
N CYS A 163 13.30 -1.75 -13.99
CA CYS A 163 12.48 -2.76 -14.67
C CYS A 163 11.14 -3.04 -13.96
N VAL A 164 11.12 -3.10 -12.63
CA VAL A 164 9.88 -3.26 -11.85
C VAL A 164 9.02 -2.01 -11.96
N SER A 165 9.63 -0.83 -11.86
CA SER A 165 8.92 0.45 -11.99
C SER A 165 8.30 0.64 -13.36
N THR A 166 8.98 0.21 -14.42
CA THR A 166 8.43 0.24 -15.80
C THR A 166 7.20 -0.65 -15.90
N ALA A 167 7.27 -1.88 -15.40
CA ALA A 167 6.11 -2.78 -15.36
C ALA A 167 4.96 -2.18 -14.54
N MET A 168 5.25 -1.64 -13.36
CA MET A 168 4.24 -1.02 -12.49
C MET A 168 3.61 0.24 -13.10
N CYS A 169 4.34 1.02 -13.90
CA CYS A 169 3.76 2.12 -14.67
C CYS A 169 2.73 1.62 -15.68
N HIS A 170 3.01 0.56 -16.43
CA HIS A 170 2.06 -0.03 -17.37
C HIS A 170 0.85 -0.64 -16.65
N TYR A 171 1.06 -1.31 -15.51
CA TYR A 171 -0.04 -1.76 -14.65
C TYR A 171 -0.97 -0.59 -14.27
N ALA A 172 -0.39 0.47 -13.70
CA ALA A 172 -1.15 1.62 -13.22
C ALA A 172 -1.91 2.33 -14.37
N ARG A 173 -1.29 2.47 -15.54
CA ARG A 173 -1.94 3.04 -16.73
C ARG A 173 -3.09 2.16 -17.23
N SER A 174 -2.94 0.84 -17.24
CA SER A 174 -4.03 -0.07 -17.63
C SER A 174 -5.22 0.05 -16.68
N VAL A 175 -4.96 0.13 -15.36
CA VAL A 175 -6.02 0.37 -14.35
C VAL A 175 -6.67 1.74 -14.54
N ALA A 176 -5.88 2.79 -14.78
CA ALA A 176 -6.39 4.13 -15.03
C ALA A 176 -7.29 4.20 -16.28
N HIS A 177 -6.84 3.64 -17.40
CA HIS A 177 -7.65 3.54 -18.62
C HIS A 177 -8.92 2.70 -18.40
N SER A 178 -8.84 1.60 -17.66
CA SER A 178 -10.01 0.80 -17.29
C SER A 178 -10.99 1.65 -16.47
N ALA A 179 -10.54 2.34 -15.43
CA ALA A 179 -11.38 3.21 -14.61
C ALA A 179 -12.05 4.32 -15.42
N LEU A 180 -11.38 4.84 -16.45
CA LEU A 180 -11.93 5.83 -17.39
C LEU A 180 -12.79 5.24 -18.50
N GLY A 181 -12.86 3.90 -18.64
CA GLY A 181 -13.63 3.20 -19.70
C GLY A 181 -12.96 3.16 -21.06
N GLN A 182 -11.67 3.37 -21.09
CA GLN A 182 -10.85 3.36 -22.32
C GLN A 182 -10.28 1.97 -22.55
N ILE A 183 -11.14 1.01 -22.90
CA ILE A 183 -10.85 -0.44 -22.92
C ILE A 183 -9.68 -0.81 -23.84
N ASP A 184 -9.61 -0.19 -25.02
CA ASP A 184 -8.54 -0.49 -25.99
C ASP A 184 -7.18 -0.03 -25.47
N ALA A 185 -7.10 1.18 -24.90
CA ALA A 185 -5.88 1.70 -24.29
C ALA A 185 -5.47 0.85 -23.07
N ALA A 186 -6.43 0.46 -22.22
CA ALA A 186 -6.16 -0.44 -21.10
C ALA A 186 -5.60 -1.79 -21.56
N SER A 187 -6.12 -2.33 -22.67
CA SER A 187 -5.63 -3.59 -23.24
C SER A 187 -4.22 -3.46 -23.83
N GLN A 188 -3.88 -2.32 -24.43
CA GLN A 188 -2.52 -2.03 -24.91
C GLN A 188 -1.53 -1.93 -23.76
N GLU A 189 -1.88 -1.20 -22.69
CA GLU A 189 -1.02 -1.09 -21.49
C GLU A 189 -0.85 -2.44 -20.77
N ARG A 190 -1.87 -3.31 -20.74
CA ARG A 190 -1.76 -4.69 -20.27
C ARG A 190 -0.71 -5.48 -21.06
N ASP A 191 -0.70 -5.36 -22.37
CA ASP A 191 0.26 -6.09 -23.21
C ASP A 191 1.68 -5.57 -22.99
N LEU A 192 1.85 -4.24 -22.87
CA LEU A 192 3.13 -3.62 -22.51
C LEU A 192 3.60 -4.03 -21.11
N PHE A 193 2.69 -4.11 -20.13
CA PHE A 193 2.99 -4.64 -18.79
C PHE A 193 3.59 -6.05 -18.88
N ARG A 194 2.97 -6.93 -19.65
CA ARG A 194 3.41 -8.32 -19.77
C ARG A 194 4.78 -8.44 -20.45
N GLU A 195 5.06 -7.58 -21.43
CA GLU A 195 6.39 -7.53 -22.04
C GLU A 195 7.44 -6.97 -21.07
N ALA A 196 7.11 -5.91 -20.32
CA ALA A 196 8.01 -5.35 -19.31
C ALA A 196 8.30 -6.35 -18.19
N ARG A 197 7.27 -7.08 -17.69
CA ARG A 197 7.42 -8.12 -16.66
C ARG A 197 8.42 -9.20 -17.05
N LYS A 198 8.47 -9.62 -18.33
CA LYS A 198 9.42 -10.63 -18.83
C LYS A 198 10.89 -10.16 -18.75
N GLN A 199 11.11 -8.84 -18.68
CA GLN A 199 12.45 -8.26 -18.57
C GLN A 199 12.94 -8.13 -17.13
N VAL A 200 12.09 -8.39 -16.13
CA VAL A 200 12.47 -8.32 -14.72
C VAL A 200 13.31 -9.55 -14.35
N PRO A 201 14.56 -9.38 -13.91
CA PRO A 201 15.42 -10.50 -13.53
C PRO A 201 14.89 -11.20 -12.27
N GLU A 202 15.06 -12.51 -12.17
CA GLU A 202 14.72 -13.30 -10.96
C GLU A 202 15.42 -12.81 -9.69
N SER A 203 16.58 -12.17 -9.83
CA SER A 203 17.32 -11.59 -8.71
C SER A 203 16.72 -10.31 -8.17
N ARG A 204 15.75 -9.69 -8.87
CA ARG A 204 15.13 -8.45 -8.42
C ARG A 204 14.16 -8.72 -7.28
N LEU A 205 14.33 -7.99 -6.18
CA LEU A 205 13.50 -8.11 -5.00
C LEU A 205 12.54 -6.93 -4.87
N PHE A 206 11.43 -7.19 -4.24
CA PHE A 206 10.52 -6.20 -3.71
C PHE A 206 10.39 -6.47 -2.20
N PHE A 207 11.26 -5.84 -1.43
CA PHE A 207 11.50 -6.14 -0.02
C PHE A 207 11.94 -7.61 0.17
N ASN A 208 11.19 -8.41 0.94
CA ASN A 208 11.46 -9.84 1.18
C ASN A 208 10.83 -10.77 0.14
N ASN A 209 10.11 -10.22 -0.84
CA ASN A 209 9.43 -10.97 -1.89
C ASN A 209 10.22 -10.87 -3.21
N ASN A 210 10.08 -11.85 -4.10
CA ASN A 210 10.52 -11.66 -5.47
C ASN A 210 9.66 -10.59 -6.13
N ALA A 211 10.27 -9.78 -7.00
CA ALA A 211 9.52 -8.76 -7.73
C ALA A 211 8.40 -9.39 -8.60
N ASP A 212 8.60 -10.61 -9.11
CA ASP A 212 7.58 -11.30 -9.91
C ASP A 212 6.33 -11.69 -9.12
N ASP A 213 6.44 -11.95 -7.80
CA ASP A 213 5.27 -12.21 -6.94
C ASP A 213 4.38 -10.96 -6.84
N ILE A 214 4.99 -9.79 -6.72
CA ILE A 214 4.28 -8.49 -6.71
C ILE A 214 3.65 -8.20 -8.07
N LEU A 215 4.38 -8.47 -9.16
CA LEU A 215 3.87 -8.28 -10.51
C LEU A 215 2.77 -9.29 -10.87
N ALA A 216 2.73 -10.45 -10.21
CA ALA A 216 1.60 -11.38 -10.34
C ALA A 216 0.31 -10.82 -9.73
N ILE A 217 0.40 -10.11 -8.60
CA ILE A 217 -0.75 -9.41 -8.01
C ILE A 217 -1.18 -8.28 -8.95
N ALA A 218 -0.22 -7.51 -9.49
CA ALA A 218 -0.49 -6.44 -10.45
C ALA A 218 -1.25 -6.97 -11.69
N ASP A 219 -0.81 -8.09 -12.29
CA ASP A 219 -1.52 -8.71 -13.45
C ASP A 219 -2.95 -9.12 -13.08
N ALA A 220 -3.13 -9.75 -11.92
CA ALA A 220 -4.46 -10.18 -11.48
C ALA A 220 -5.39 -9.00 -11.19
N MET A 221 -4.90 -7.95 -10.52
CA MET A 221 -5.65 -6.71 -10.29
C MET A 221 -6.04 -6.02 -11.59
N MET A 222 -5.08 -5.83 -12.49
CA MET A 222 -5.28 -5.21 -13.80
C MET A 222 -6.30 -5.98 -14.64
N MET A 223 -6.19 -7.31 -14.70
CA MET A 223 -7.15 -8.15 -15.41
C MET A 223 -8.54 -8.07 -14.78
N GLY A 224 -8.63 -8.04 -13.45
CA GLY A 224 -9.89 -7.86 -12.75
C GLY A 224 -10.60 -6.57 -13.14
N GLU A 225 -9.90 -5.45 -13.12
CA GLU A 225 -10.43 -4.14 -13.51
C GLU A 225 -10.82 -4.09 -14.99
N LEU A 226 -9.97 -4.59 -15.88
CA LEU A 226 -10.20 -4.57 -17.32
C LEU A 226 -11.40 -5.45 -17.71
N GLU A 227 -11.49 -6.69 -17.21
CA GLU A 227 -12.60 -7.59 -17.50
C GLU A 227 -13.92 -7.08 -16.89
N TYR A 228 -13.84 -6.41 -15.72
CA TYR A 228 -15.02 -5.76 -15.16
C TYR A 228 -15.58 -4.66 -16.09
N ARG A 229 -14.70 -3.86 -16.71
CA ARG A 229 -15.12 -2.81 -17.66
C ARG A 229 -15.63 -3.37 -18.99
N LYS A 230 -15.24 -4.59 -19.34
CA LYS A 230 -15.81 -5.36 -20.48
C LYS A 230 -17.13 -6.05 -20.12
N GLU A 231 -17.63 -5.85 -18.90
CA GLU A 231 -18.85 -6.48 -18.37
C GLU A 231 -18.74 -8.02 -18.19
N ASN A 232 -17.51 -8.55 -18.20
CA ASN A 232 -17.21 -9.96 -17.92
C ASN A 232 -17.08 -10.19 -16.41
N TYR A 233 -18.14 -9.93 -15.65
CA TYR A 233 -18.10 -9.82 -14.19
C TYR A 233 -17.59 -11.07 -13.46
N GLU A 234 -17.99 -12.28 -13.88
CA GLU A 234 -17.47 -13.52 -13.27
C GLU A 234 -15.96 -13.66 -13.45
N ILE A 235 -15.46 -13.38 -14.65
CA ILE A 235 -14.03 -13.43 -14.96
C ILE A 235 -13.29 -12.37 -14.13
N ALA A 236 -13.85 -11.17 -14.05
CA ALA A 236 -13.31 -10.07 -13.27
C ALA A 236 -13.15 -10.42 -11.79
N PHE A 237 -14.22 -10.95 -11.16
CA PHE A 237 -14.17 -11.35 -9.76
C PHE A 237 -13.19 -12.50 -9.51
N ASN A 238 -13.08 -13.47 -10.40
CA ASN A 238 -12.08 -14.55 -10.30
C ASN A 238 -10.65 -14.01 -10.32
N HIS A 239 -10.36 -12.99 -11.14
CA HIS A 239 -9.06 -12.31 -11.14
C HIS A 239 -8.81 -11.54 -9.83
N LEU A 240 -9.78 -10.78 -9.34
CA LEU A 240 -9.66 -10.04 -8.08
C LEU A 240 -9.51 -10.97 -6.87
N GLU A 241 -10.25 -12.08 -6.82
CA GLU A 241 -10.08 -13.12 -5.80
C GLU A 241 -8.71 -13.79 -5.90
N THR A 242 -8.17 -13.92 -7.11
CA THR A 242 -6.80 -14.40 -7.32
C THR A 242 -5.79 -13.40 -6.78
N ALA A 243 -5.97 -12.09 -7.05
CA ALA A 243 -5.13 -11.06 -6.48
C ALA A 243 -5.13 -11.08 -4.94
N VAL A 244 -6.31 -11.27 -4.32
CA VAL A 244 -6.45 -11.42 -2.86
C VAL A 244 -5.62 -12.62 -2.36
N ARG A 245 -5.72 -13.78 -3.02
CA ARG A 245 -4.96 -14.97 -2.61
C ARG A 245 -3.45 -14.78 -2.77
N LEU A 246 -3.01 -14.14 -3.83
CA LEU A 246 -1.58 -13.85 -4.06
C LEU A 246 -1.05 -12.89 -3.00
N ASP A 247 -1.78 -11.83 -2.71
CA ASP A 247 -1.45 -10.86 -1.67
C ASP A 247 -1.35 -11.51 -0.28
N ASP A 248 -2.33 -12.32 0.11
CA ASP A 248 -2.34 -13.06 1.39
C ASP A 248 -1.18 -14.04 1.56
N ASN A 249 -0.56 -14.48 0.48
CA ASN A 249 0.55 -15.45 0.49
C ASN A 249 1.93 -14.81 0.34
N LEU A 250 2.03 -13.48 0.30
CA LEU A 250 3.33 -12.81 0.32
C LEU A 250 4.09 -13.09 1.62
N TYR A 251 5.40 -13.10 1.53
CA TYR A 251 6.24 -13.05 2.73
C TYR A 251 6.03 -11.71 3.44
N TYR A 252 6.00 -11.78 4.76
CA TYR A 252 5.86 -10.58 5.59
C TYR A 252 6.96 -9.56 5.29
N THR A 253 6.54 -8.31 5.13
CA THR A 253 7.39 -7.13 5.02
C THR A 253 6.83 -5.99 5.86
N GLU A 254 7.63 -5.01 6.14
CA GLU A 254 7.36 -3.91 7.08
C GLU A 254 7.43 -2.56 6.36
N PRO A 255 6.30 -1.98 5.95
CA PRO A 255 4.94 -2.49 5.89
C PRO A 255 4.71 -3.49 4.75
N TRP A 256 3.46 -3.97 4.61
CA TRP A 256 3.08 -4.96 3.59
C TRP A 256 3.43 -4.51 2.17
N ALA A 257 3.98 -5.43 1.36
CA ALA A 257 4.56 -5.09 0.07
C ALA A 257 3.55 -4.59 -0.96
N TRP A 258 2.35 -5.18 -1.01
CA TRP A 258 1.26 -4.67 -1.84
C TRP A 258 0.46 -3.64 -1.06
N MET A 259 0.68 -2.34 -1.33
CA MET A 259 0.27 -1.23 -0.45
C MET A 259 -1.23 -0.91 -0.46
N HIS A 260 -2.01 -1.40 -1.41
CA HIS A 260 -3.46 -1.20 -1.43
C HIS A 260 -4.17 -2.55 -1.57
N PRO A 261 -4.73 -3.10 -0.48
CA PRO A 261 -5.28 -4.44 -0.46
C PRO A 261 -6.24 -4.71 -1.63
N PRO A 262 -6.07 -5.80 -2.39
CA PRO A 262 -6.99 -6.17 -3.47
C PRO A 262 -8.45 -6.29 -3.00
N ARG A 263 -8.65 -6.56 -1.71
CA ARG A 263 -9.96 -6.58 -1.05
C ARG A 263 -10.74 -5.29 -1.20
N HIS A 264 -10.07 -4.14 -1.27
CA HIS A 264 -10.75 -2.85 -1.40
C HIS A 264 -11.40 -2.70 -2.79
N ALA A 265 -10.73 -3.12 -3.86
CA ALA A 265 -11.29 -3.13 -5.20
C ALA A 265 -12.36 -4.21 -5.35
N LEU A 266 -12.08 -5.44 -4.90
CA LEU A 266 -13.04 -6.55 -4.93
C LEU A 266 -14.35 -6.17 -4.22
N GLY A 267 -14.26 -5.64 -2.99
CA GLY A 267 -15.43 -5.24 -2.23
C GLY A 267 -16.24 -4.12 -2.91
N ALA A 268 -15.55 -3.10 -3.45
CA ALA A 268 -16.19 -1.98 -4.16
C ALA A 268 -16.97 -2.45 -5.40
N LEU A 269 -16.38 -3.32 -6.21
CA LEU A 269 -16.98 -3.81 -7.44
C LEU A 269 -18.07 -4.86 -7.17
N LEU A 270 -17.94 -5.67 -6.12
CA LEU A 270 -19.03 -6.53 -5.63
C LEU A 270 -20.24 -5.71 -5.19
N LEU A 271 -20.05 -4.60 -4.47
CA LEU A 271 -21.13 -3.70 -4.07
C LEU A 271 -21.80 -3.03 -5.27
N GLU A 272 -21.03 -2.66 -6.29
CA GLU A 272 -21.56 -2.06 -7.51
C GLU A 272 -22.49 -3.04 -8.26
N GLN A 273 -22.19 -4.36 -8.21
CA GLN A 273 -23.02 -5.42 -8.79
C GLN A 273 -24.10 -5.97 -7.82
N GLY A 274 -24.27 -5.39 -6.63
CA GLY A 274 -25.29 -5.78 -5.68
C GLY A 274 -24.96 -7.05 -4.87
N HIS A 275 -23.72 -7.54 -4.90
CA HIS A 275 -23.27 -8.70 -4.13
C HIS A 275 -22.92 -8.33 -2.69
N VAL A 276 -23.88 -7.76 -1.95
CA VAL A 276 -23.67 -7.11 -0.64
C VAL A 276 -23.07 -8.06 0.40
N GLU A 277 -23.57 -9.29 0.52
CA GLU A 277 -23.08 -10.26 1.51
C GLU A 277 -21.65 -10.73 1.21
N LYS A 278 -21.27 -10.82 -0.07
CA LYS A 278 -19.88 -11.12 -0.45
C LYS A 278 -18.96 -9.96 -0.10
N ALA A 279 -19.37 -8.74 -0.42
CA ALA A 279 -18.62 -7.53 -0.10
C ALA A 279 -18.45 -7.35 1.42
N GLU A 280 -19.51 -7.60 2.20
CA GLU A 280 -19.45 -7.55 3.68
C GLU A 280 -18.36 -8.48 4.22
N ARG A 281 -18.30 -9.73 3.74
CA ARG A 281 -17.26 -10.68 4.17
C ARG A 281 -15.84 -10.18 3.85
N VAL A 282 -15.65 -9.60 2.66
CA VAL A 282 -14.36 -9.05 2.24
C VAL A 282 -13.89 -7.93 3.16
N TYR A 283 -14.77 -6.97 3.46
CA TYR A 283 -14.43 -5.85 4.34
C TYR A 283 -14.26 -6.26 5.81
N ARG A 284 -15.04 -7.21 6.29
CA ARG A 284 -14.91 -7.74 7.65
C ARG A 284 -13.57 -8.44 7.85
N ALA A 285 -13.12 -9.21 6.85
CA ALA A 285 -11.80 -9.85 6.89
C ALA A 285 -10.69 -8.78 6.94
N ASP A 286 -10.73 -7.78 6.07
CA ASP A 286 -9.74 -6.70 6.02
C ASP A 286 -9.69 -5.88 7.33
N LEU A 287 -10.85 -5.58 7.92
CA LEU A 287 -10.95 -4.86 9.20
C LEU A 287 -10.56 -5.72 10.42
N GLY A 288 -10.29 -7.02 10.24
CA GLY A 288 -9.98 -7.92 11.36
C GLY A 288 -11.19 -8.27 12.23
N LEU A 289 -12.42 -8.10 11.71
CA LEU A 289 -13.66 -8.45 12.42
C LEU A 289 -13.97 -9.94 12.37
N ASP A 290 -13.29 -10.67 11.49
CA ASP A 290 -13.34 -12.12 11.36
C ASP A 290 -11.97 -12.72 11.69
N LYS A 291 -11.95 -13.88 12.35
CA LYS A 291 -10.71 -14.54 12.79
C LYS A 291 -10.02 -15.38 11.68
N ASN A 292 -10.44 -15.20 10.44
CA ASN A 292 -10.00 -16.04 9.32
C ASN A 292 -8.74 -15.52 8.61
N LEU A 293 -8.30 -14.32 8.92
CA LEU A 293 -7.13 -13.68 8.34
C LEU A 293 -6.05 -13.49 9.41
N ALA A 294 -4.79 -13.77 9.07
CA ALA A 294 -3.68 -13.55 9.97
C ALA A 294 -3.58 -12.06 10.36
N ARG A 295 -3.14 -11.80 11.60
CA ARG A 295 -3.16 -10.45 12.17
C ARG A 295 -2.39 -9.40 11.33
N PRO A 296 -1.21 -9.72 10.75
CA PRO A 296 -0.48 -8.78 9.89
C PRO A 296 -1.19 -8.40 8.59
N LEU A 297 -2.17 -9.20 8.16
CA LEU A 297 -2.97 -8.97 6.95
C LEU A 297 -4.24 -8.17 7.22
N GLN A 298 -4.51 -7.86 8.48
CA GLN A 298 -5.69 -7.09 8.88
C GLN A 298 -5.35 -5.60 8.92
N HIS A 299 -6.28 -4.76 8.49
CA HIS A 299 -6.14 -3.31 8.47
C HIS A 299 -7.25 -2.63 9.29
N PRO A 300 -7.23 -2.75 10.63
CA PRO A 300 -8.26 -2.16 11.48
C PRO A 300 -8.37 -0.65 11.23
N ASN A 301 -9.58 -0.12 11.35
CA ASN A 301 -9.88 1.31 11.29
C ASN A 301 -9.51 2.03 9.97
N ASN A 302 -9.09 1.33 8.92
CA ASN A 302 -8.80 2.00 7.65
C ASN A 302 -10.08 2.58 7.03
N VAL A 303 -9.96 3.79 6.46
CA VAL A 303 -11.12 4.53 5.93
C VAL A 303 -11.83 3.82 4.78
N TRP A 304 -11.10 3.01 4.02
CA TRP A 304 -11.60 2.37 2.80
C TRP A 304 -12.56 1.23 3.13
N SER A 305 -12.12 0.26 3.93
CA SER A 305 -12.98 -0.86 4.34
C SER A 305 -14.08 -0.42 5.30
N LEU A 306 -13.84 0.58 6.16
CA LEU A 306 -14.90 1.16 6.97
C LEU A 306 -16.01 1.74 6.10
N HIS A 307 -15.66 2.45 5.01
CA HIS A 307 -16.63 3.01 4.08
C HIS A 307 -17.47 1.91 3.40
N GLY A 308 -16.79 0.91 2.83
CA GLY A 308 -17.48 -0.21 2.16
C GLY A 308 -18.31 -1.06 3.11
N TYR A 309 -17.81 -1.34 4.31
CA TYR A 309 -18.55 -2.10 5.33
C TYR A 309 -19.78 -1.36 5.81
N LEU A 310 -19.68 -0.04 6.03
CA LEU A 310 -20.83 0.79 6.38
C LEU A 310 -21.92 0.71 5.30
N GLU A 311 -21.55 0.79 4.02
CA GLU A 311 -22.52 0.66 2.93
C GLU A 311 -23.20 -0.72 2.93
N CYS A 312 -22.46 -1.81 3.20
CA CYS A 312 -23.06 -3.14 3.36
C CYS A 312 -24.10 -3.17 4.47
N LEU A 313 -23.77 -2.64 5.65
CA LEU A 313 -24.67 -2.60 6.79
C LEU A 313 -25.94 -1.76 6.54
N GLN A 314 -25.80 -0.66 5.80
CA GLN A 314 -26.93 0.19 5.40
C GLN A 314 -27.86 -0.51 4.42
N ARG A 315 -27.30 -1.23 3.44
CA ARG A 315 -28.07 -1.98 2.43
C ARG A 315 -28.74 -3.23 2.99
N THR A 316 -28.30 -3.72 4.16
CA THR A 316 -28.88 -4.90 4.86
C THR A 316 -29.65 -4.52 6.11
N ASP A 317 -29.99 -3.25 6.30
CA ASP A 317 -30.78 -2.71 7.40
C ASP A 317 -30.22 -3.04 8.82
N GLN A 318 -28.91 -3.22 8.96
CA GLN A 318 -28.23 -3.48 10.24
C GLN A 318 -27.96 -2.17 11.01
N HIS A 319 -29.02 -1.44 11.38
CA HIS A 319 -28.93 -0.06 11.91
C HIS A 319 -28.07 0.10 13.16
N GLY A 320 -28.05 -0.89 14.09
CA GLY A 320 -27.24 -0.81 15.32
C GLY A 320 -25.75 -0.76 15.02
N LYS A 321 -25.25 -1.72 14.24
CA LYS A 321 -23.85 -1.80 13.82
C LYS A 321 -23.46 -0.65 12.89
N SER A 322 -24.37 -0.26 12.00
CA SER A 322 -24.16 0.86 11.07
C SER A 322 -23.82 2.15 11.81
N LYS A 323 -24.48 2.45 12.92
CA LYS A 323 -24.20 3.64 13.73
C LYS A 323 -22.81 3.60 14.38
N GLU A 324 -22.37 2.45 14.86
CA GLU A 324 -21.03 2.27 15.44
C GLU A 324 -19.94 2.47 14.38
N VAL A 325 -20.07 1.78 13.25
CA VAL A 325 -19.12 1.89 12.13
C VAL A 325 -19.11 3.32 11.57
N GLN A 326 -20.26 3.99 11.48
CA GLN A 326 -20.34 5.39 11.06
C GLN A 326 -19.55 6.32 11.98
N ASN A 327 -19.61 6.13 13.30
CA ASN A 327 -18.85 6.95 14.24
C ASN A 327 -17.34 6.74 14.05
N THR A 328 -16.89 5.48 13.90
CA THR A 328 -15.48 5.15 13.64
C THR A 328 -15.01 5.77 12.30
N LEU A 329 -15.82 5.63 11.25
CA LEU A 329 -15.52 6.21 9.94
C LEU A 329 -15.45 7.74 10.00
N ASN A 330 -16.38 8.40 10.69
CA ASN A 330 -16.37 9.86 10.85
C ASN A 330 -15.09 10.35 11.53
N SER A 331 -14.61 9.63 12.55
CA SER A 331 -13.35 9.94 13.24
C SER A 331 -12.15 9.80 12.29
N ALA A 332 -12.12 8.75 11.48
CA ALA A 332 -11.07 8.52 10.51
C ALA A 332 -11.12 9.57 9.36
N LEU A 333 -12.31 9.91 8.86
CA LEU A 333 -12.49 10.90 7.79
C LEU A 333 -12.15 12.33 8.21
N ALA A 334 -12.20 12.66 9.50
CA ALA A 334 -11.88 14.00 9.98
C ALA A 334 -10.43 14.43 9.64
N GLN A 335 -9.55 13.49 9.35
CA GLN A 335 -8.14 13.72 9.07
C GLN A 335 -7.76 13.56 7.58
N THR A 336 -8.69 13.14 6.71
CA THR A 336 -8.34 12.77 5.33
C THR A 336 -7.98 13.93 4.41
N GLY A 337 -8.40 15.15 4.69
CA GLY A 337 -8.17 16.30 3.83
C GLY A 337 -8.88 16.26 2.46
N GLN A 338 -9.50 15.13 2.10
CA GLN A 338 -10.26 14.95 0.86
C GLN A 338 -11.51 14.09 1.09
N LYS A 339 -12.48 14.20 0.17
CA LYS A 339 -13.70 13.40 0.25
C LYS A 339 -13.45 11.98 -0.26
N ILE A 340 -13.66 10.98 0.61
CA ILE A 340 -13.66 9.56 0.26
C ILE A 340 -15.12 9.12 0.11
N THR A 341 -15.46 8.53 -1.03
CA THR A 341 -16.83 8.15 -1.40
C THR A 341 -16.99 6.67 -1.65
N SER A 342 -15.91 5.90 -1.66
CA SER A 342 -15.91 4.46 -1.92
C SER A 342 -14.65 3.82 -1.33
N SER A 343 -14.65 2.50 -1.15
CA SER A 343 -13.44 1.74 -0.77
C SER A 343 -12.41 1.64 -1.90
N CYS A 344 -12.80 1.92 -3.14
CA CYS A 344 -11.92 2.02 -4.31
C CYS A 344 -12.48 3.06 -5.27
N TYR A 345 -11.60 3.92 -5.82
CA TYR A 345 -11.96 4.84 -6.89
C TYR A 345 -12.12 4.17 -8.27
N CYS A 346 -11.85 2.87 -8.35
CA CYS A 346 -12.22 2.04 -9.50
C CYS A 346 -13.74 1.93 -9.69
N ARG A 347 -14.53 2.11 -8.63
CA ARG A 347 -15.98 2.15 -8.68
C ARG A 347 -16.47 3.51 -9.26
N ARG A 348 -17.39 3.45 -10.24
CA ARG A 348 -17.90 4.65 -10.94
C ARG A 348 -19.20 5.18 -10.36
N THR A 349 -20.01 4.32 -9.78
CA THR A 349 -21.30 4.67 -9.16
C THR A 349 -21.14 4.67 -7.64
N GLY A 350 -21.33 5.80 -7.01
CA GLY A 350 -21.28 5.99 -5.57
C GLY A 350 -22.39 6.92 -5.12
#